data_47480e28561ed58e535907fe68d23bfc
#
_entry.id   47480e28561ed58e535907fe68d23bfc
#
_cell.length_a   1.000
_cell.length_b   1.000
_cell.length_c   1.000
_cell.angle_alpha   90.00
_cell.angle_beta   90.00
_cell.angle_gamma   90.00
#
_symmetry.space_group_name_H-M   'P 1'
#
loop_
_entity.id
_entity.type
_entity.pdbx_description
1 polymer ?
#
loop_
_entity_poly.entity_id
_entity_poly.type
_entity_poly.pdbx_seq_one_letter_code
_entity_poly.pdbx_strand_id
1 'polypeptide(L)'
;MNSNHYVIIVAGGVGKRMNSPLPKQFIKIHNKPIILHTIERFLEADSSIQFVISLHPDYIEYWESMVKEYNFHFNYQVVKGGQERFFSVKNALELIPRNAIVGIHDSVRPLVSIDTILRCFRETETHFSAIPVVDSVNSLRYINEHRNEIVDRSFIKQVQTPQYFDAQLIKEAYCKDYSRKFTD
;
A
#
# COMPACT_ATOMS: atom_id res chain seq x y z
N MET A 1 3.33 10.42 -22.94
CA MET A 1 3.45 11.37 -21.79
C MET A 1 4.08 10.55 -20.67
N ASN A 2 5.20 10.99 -20.10
CA ASN A 2 5.74 10.28 -18.93
C ASN A 2 4.78 10.53 -17.77
N SER A 3 3.92 9.57 -17.49
CA SER A 3 3.05 9.61 -16.31
C SER A 3 3.95 9.62 -15.07
N ASN A 4 3.77 10.59 -14.18
CA ASN A 4 4.50 10.62 -12.92
C ASN A 4 4.01 9.45 -12.05
N HIS A 5 4.86 8.46 -11.81
CA HIS A 5 4.54 7.28 -11.01
C HIS A 5 4.84 7.52 -9.53
N TYR A 6 3.84 7.39 -8.69
CA TYR A 6 3.95 7.48 -7.24
C TYR A 6 3.53 6.18 -6.56
N VAL A 7 4.17 5.86 -5.44
CA VAL A 7 3.75 4.75 -4.58
C VAL A 7 3.66 5.22 -3.14
N ILE A 8 2.49 5.07 -2.55
CA ILE A 8 2.27 5.24 -1.11
C ILE A 8 2.58 3.92 -0.41
N ILE A 9 3.59 3.92 0.46
CA ILE A 9 3.88 2.80 1.35
C ILE A 9 3.20 3.07 2.70
N VAL A 10 2.15 2.29 2.99
CA VAL A 10 1.39 2.44 4.23
C VAL A 10 2.09 1.70 5.37
N ALA A 11 2.70 2.46 6.28
CA ALA A 11 3.49 1.97 7.40
C ALA A 11 3.09 2.60 8.76
N GLY A 12 1.87 3.16 8.86
CA GLY A 12 1.35 3.81 10.07
C GLY A 12 0.97 2.86 11.21
N GLY A 13 0.87 1.55 10.95
CA GLY A 13 0.47 0.57 11.95
C GLY A 13 1.59 0.21 12.93
N VAL A 14 1.29 0.22 14.24
CA VAL A 14 2.23 -0.16 15.31
C VAL A 14 2.31 -1.66 15.57
N GLY A 15 1.60 -2.49 14.80
CA GLY A 15 1.75 -3.94 14.84
C GLY A 15 1.33 -4.64 16.15
N LYS A 16 0.36 -4.11 16.90
CA LYS A 16 -0.09 -4.60 18.22
C LYS A 16 -0.29 -6.13 18.33
N ARG A 17 -0.56 -6.81 17.20
CA ARG A 17 -0.80 -8.26 17.13
C ARG A 17 0.46 -9.14 17.25
N MET A 18 1.65 -8.56 17.08
CA MET A 18 2.89 -9.35 17.02
C MET A 18 3.71 -9.35 18.33
N ASN A 19 3.25 -8.68 19.40
CA ASN A 19 3.98 -8.57 20.69
C ASN A 19 5.49 -8.24 20.52
N SER A 20 5.85 -7.50 19.47
CA SER A 20 7.23 -7.09 19.20
C SER A 20 7.47 -5.68 19.72
N PRO A 21 8.66 -5.37 20.27
CA PRO A 21 9.02 -4.01 20.67
C PRO A 21 9.11 -3.04 19.49
N LEU A 22 9.30 -3.56 18.27
CA LEU A 22 9.31 -2.78 17.03
C LEU A 22 8.09 -3.10 16.17
N PRO A 23 7.52 -2.12 15.45
CA PRO A 23 6.50 -2.36 14.44
C PRO A 23 6.99 -3.35 13.37
N LYS A 24 6.06 -4.19 12.89
CA LYS A 24 6.35 -5.31 11.99
C LYS A 24 7.13 -4.91 10.73
N GLN A 25 6.93 -3.70 10.21
CA GLN A 25 7.62 -3.20 9.02
C GLN A 25 9.13 -3.02 9.22
N PHE A 26 9.58 -2.88 10.46
CA PHE A 26 10.99 -2.73 10.82
C PHE A 26 11.66 -4.03 11.28
N ILE A 27 10.91 -5.13 11.36
CA ILE A 27 11.50 -6.45 11.64
C ILE A 27 12.44 -6.80 10.48
N LYS A 28 13.63 -7.31 10.83
CA LYS A 28 14.66 -7.68 9.86
C LYS A 28 14.45 -9.10 9.34
N ILE A 29 14.49 -9.26 8.03
CA ILE A 29 14.60 -10.53 7.32
C ILE A 29 15.93 -10.48 6.55
N HIS A 30 16.79 -11.47 6.71
CA HIS A 30 18.14 -11.47 6.14
C HIS A 30 18.90 -10.16 6.42
N ASN A 31 18.88 -9.73 7.68
CA ASN A 31 19.52 -8.51 8.18
C ASN A 31 19.01 -7.19 7.59
N LYS A 32 17.89 -7.17 6.87
CA LYS A 32 17.30 -5.97 6.28
C LYS A 32 15.83 -5.85 6.71
N PRO A 33 15.35 -4.65 7.12
CA PRO A 33 13.94 -4.42 7.45
C PRO A 33 12.99 -4.75 6.31
N ILE A 34 11.83 -5.35 6.63
CA ILE A 34 10.82 -5.77 5.63
C ILE A 34 10.41 -4.63 4.71
N ILE A 35 10.24 -3.42 5.24
CA ILE A 35 9.86 -2.26 4.45
C ILE A 35 10.88 -1.93 3.35
N LEU A 36 12.17 -2.10 3.60
CA LEU A 36 13.21 -1.87 2.58
C LEU A 36 13.16 -2.93 1.48
N HIS A 37 12.91 -4.19 1.82
CA HIS A 37 12.64 -5.23 0.81
C HIS A 37 11.43 -4.89 -0.05
N THR A 38 10.37 -4.37 0.59
CA THR A 38 9.17 -3.95 -0.15
C THR A 38 9.48 -2.84 -1.14
N ILE A 39 10.18 -1.79 -0.70
CA ILE A 39 10.55 -0.65 -1.57
C ILE A 39 11.45 -1.09 -2.73
N GLU A 40 12.43 -1.97 -2.46
CA GLU A 40 13.31 -2.51 -3.51
C GLU A 40 12.55 -3.17 -4.65
N ARG A 41 11.47 -3.91 -4.36
CA ARG A 41 10.65 -4.54 -5.43
C ARG A 41 10.08 -3.52 -6.40
N PHE A 42 9.70 -2.35 -5.91
CA PHE A 42 9.21 -1.26 -6.76
C PHE A 42 10.35 -0.58 -7.52
N LEU A 43 11.50 -0.36 -6.89
CA LEU A 43 12.68 0.22 -7.54
C LEU A 43 13.25 -0.69 -8.63
N GLU A 44 13.18 -2.02 -8.43
CA GLU A 44 13.52 -3.01 -9.47
C GLU A 44 12.55 -2.97 -10.66
N ALA A 45 11.27 -2.67 -10.42
CA ALA A 45 10.28 -2.53 -11.48
C ALA A 45 10.47 -1.22 -12.27
N ASP A 46 10.66 -0.11 -11.57
CA ASP A 46 10.89 1.21 -12.15
C ASP A 46 11.62 2.11 -11.15
N SER A 47 12.89 2.41 -11.41
CA SER A 47 13.73 3.24 -10.55
C SER A 47 13.30 4.72 -10.50
N SER A 48 12.41 5.16 -11.36
CA SER A 48 11.88 6.54 -11.40
C SER A 48 10.70 6.77 -10.45
N ILE A 49 10.15 5.72 -9.84
CA ILE A 49 9.04 5.81 -8.89
C ILE A 49 9.37 6.76 -7.75
N GLN A 50 8.44 7.66 -7.45
CA GLN A 50 8.50 8.54 -6.29
C GLN A 50 7.65 7.96 -5.16
N PHE A 51 8.22 7.90 -3.95
CA PHE A 51 7.55 7.28 -2.83
C PHE A 51 7.01 8.31 -1.84
N VAL A 52 5.85 8.01 -1.27
CA VAL A 52 5.33 8.69 -0.07
C VAL A 52 5.19 7.63 1.03
N ILE A 53 5.99 7.77 2.07
CA ILE A 53 6.03 6.81 3.19
C ILE A 53 5.14 7.35 4.30
N SER A 54 4.00 6.71 4.54
CA SER A 54 3.10 7.10 5.64
C SER A 54 3.46 6.32 6.90
N LEU A 55 4.05 7.01 7.89
CA LEU A 55 4.60 6.43 9.12
C LEU A 55 3.84 6.89 10.36
N HIS A 56 3.79 6.02 11.38
CA HIS A 56 3.39 6.46 12.71
C HIS A 56 4.35 7.54 13.21
N PRO A 57 3.88 8.65 13.80
CA PRO A 57 4.73 9.78 14.20
C PRO A 57 5.97 9.38 15.03
N ASP A 58 5.81 8.44 15.97
CA ASP A 58 6.87 8.00 16.88
C ASP A 58 8.03 7.26 16.17
N TYR A 59 7.85 6.87 14.90
CA TYR A 59 8.85 6.10 14.15
C TYR A 59 9.47 6.86 12.98
N ILE A 60 9.21 8.16 12.84
CA ILE A 60 9.78 8.97 11.75
C ILE A 60 11.30 9.11 11.95
N GLU A 61 11.76 9.44 13.14
CA GLU A 61 13.21 9.54 13.44
C GLU A 61 13.93 8.19 13.29
N TYR A 62 13.27 7.10 13.73
CA TYR A 62 13.80 5.76 13.53
C TYR A 62 13.94 5.42 12.05
N TRP A 63 12.95 5.76 11.24
CA TRP A 63 12.99 5.59 9.79
C TRP A 63 14.17 6.30 9.15
N GLU A 64 14.37 7.59 9.45
CA GLU A 64 15.46 8.39 8.91
C GLU A 64 16.84 7.83 9.30
N SER A 65 16.99 7.40 10.55
CA SER A 65 18.23 6.75 11.02
C SER A 65 18.48 5.43 10.30
N MET A 66 17.44 4.62 10.12
CA MET A 66 17.50 3.33 9.44
C MET A 66 17.87 3.47 7.96
N VAL A 67 17.26 4.41 7.24
CA VAL A 67 17.60 4.65 5.81
C VAL A 67 19.08 5.03 5.67
N LYS A 68 19.61 5.83 6.59
CA LYS A 68 21.05 6.18 6.63
C LYS A 68 21.93 4.96 6.96
N GLU A 69 21.56 4.16 7.98
CA GLU A 69 22.28 2.95 8.38
C GLU A 69 22.47 1.99 7.19
N TYR A 70 21.40 1.82 6.39
CA TYR A 70 21.42 0.91 5.24
C TYR A 70 21.97 1.56 3.95
N ASN A 71 22.36 2.84 4.00
CA ASN A 71 22.78 3.61 2.82
C ASN A 71 21.79 3.45 1.64
N PHE A 72 20.49 3.54 1.96
CA PHE A 72 19.42 3.23 1.04
C PHE A 72 18.92 4.51 0.36
N HIS A 73 19.31 4.69 -0.92
CA HIS A 73 19.04 5.91 -1.67
C HIS A 73 17.89 5.74 -2.65
N PHE A 74 16.83 6.55 -2.50
CA PHE A 74 15.69 6.60 -3.41
C PHE A 74 14.91 7.91 -3.20
N ASN A 75 14.01 8.24 -4.13
CA ASN A 75 13.20 9.44 -4.02
C ASN A 75 11.98 9.20 -3.13
N TYR A 76 11.92 9.82 -1.96
CA TYR A 76 10.80 9.69 -1.06
C TYR A 76 10.48 10.95 -0.27
N GLN A 77 9.23 11.04 0.16
CA GLN A 77 8.75 11.98 1.16
C GLN A 77 8.10 11.19 2.30
N VAL A 78 8.18 11.72 3.52
CA VAL A 78 7.54 11.11 4.70
C VAL A 78 6.33 11.94 5.10
N VAL A 79 5.23 11.26 5.43
CA VAL A 79 4.03 11.89 5.99
C VAL A 79 3.62 11.17 7.27
N LYS A 80 3.05 11.93 8.21
CA LYS A 80 2.47 11.35 9.43
C LYS A 80 1.24 10.53 9.07
N GLY A 81 1.25 9.27 9.44
CA GLY A 81 0.08 8.39 9.36
C GLY A 81 -1.05 8.88 10.27
N GLY A 82 -2.27 8.57 9.90
CA GLY A 82 -3.45 8.85 10.70
C GLY A 82 -3.80 7.70 11.65
N GLN A 83 -4.90 7.86 12.38
CA GLN A 83 -5.39 6.86 13.34
C GLN A 83 -5.78 5.54 12.67
N GLU A 84 -6.23 5.59 11.42
CA GLU A 84 -6.62 4.45 10.61
C GLU A 84 -5.95 4.51 9.22
N ARG A 85 -6.00 3.39 8.47
CA ARG A 85 -5.42 3.29 7.12
C ARG A 85 -5.93 4.39 6.19
N PHE A 86 -7.23 4.67 6.23
CA PHE A 86 -7.86 5.74 5.45
C PHE A 86 -7.15 7.09 5.63
N PHE A 87 -6.95 7.53 6.88
CA PHE A 87 -6.31 8.83 7.15
C PHE A 87 -4.82 8.83 6.79
N SER A 88 -4.16 7.69 6.92
CA SER A 88 -2.77 7.51 6.50
C SER A 88 -2.61 7.69 4.99
N VAL A 89 -3.50 7.11 4.20
CA VAL A 89 -3.52 7.26 2.74
C VAL A 89 -3.96 8.67 2.34
N LYS A 90 -4.98 9.22 2.98
CA LYS A 90 -5.46 10.59 2.73
C LYS A 90 -4.35 11.62 2.88
N ASN A 91 -3.60 11.57 4.00
CA ASN A 91 -2.48 12.46 4.24
C ASN A 91 -1.38 12.31 3.17
N ALA A 92 -1.10 11.07 2.74
CA ALA A 92 -0.10 10.83 1.70
C ALA A 92 -0.55 11.35 0.32
N LEU A 93 -1.83 11.22 -0.01
CA LEU A 93 -2.38 11.72 -1.26
C LEU A 93 -2.23 13.23 -1.42
N GLU A 94 -2.18 14.00 -0.34
CA GLU A 94 -1.98 15.46 -0.41
C GLU A 94 -0.66 15.84 -1.07
N LEU A 95 0.38 15.00 -0.94
CA LEU A 95 1.71 15.22 -1.51
C LEU A 95 1.83 14.80 -2.98
N ILE A 96 0.81 14.13 -3.54
CA ILE A 96 0.85 13.58 -4.90
C ILE A 96 0.16 14.55 -5.87
N PRO A 97 0.76 14.87 -7.02
CA PRO A 97 0.11 15.72 -8.03
C PRO A 97 -1.10 15.02 -8.66
N ARG A 98 -2.10 15.81 -9.10
CA ARG A 98 -3.34 15.27 -9.67
C ARG A 98 -3.15 14.51 -10.98
N ASN A 99 -2.13 14.86 -11.76
CA ASN A 99 -1.80 14.24 -13.05
C ASN A 99 -0.81 13.06 -12.92
N ALA A 100 -0.88 12.32 -11.81
CA ALA A 100 -0.03 11.17 -11.56
C ALA A 100 -0.85 9.87 -11.54
N ILE A 101 -0.15 8.74 -11.63
CA ILE A 101 -0.67 7.42 -11.23
C ILE A 101 -0.11 7.12 -9.86
N VAL A 102 -0.96 6.66 -8.94
CA VAL A 102 -0.57 6.33 -7.57
C VAL A 102 -0.91 4.88 -7.22
N GLY A 103 0.11 4.14 -6.79
CA GLY A 103 -0.04 2.83 -6.17
C GLY A 103 -0.12 2.95 -4.65
N ILE A 104 -1.05 2.24 -4.02
CA ILE A 104 -1.16 2.15 -2.56
C ILE A 104 -0.75 0.75 -2.15
N HIS A 105 0.30 0.64 -1.33
CA HIS A 105 0.87 -0.66 -0.97
C HIS A 105 1.16 -0.81 0.52
N ASP A 106 0.96 -2.02 1.03
CA ASP A 106 1.27 -2.35 2.42
C ASP A 106 2.79 -2.53 2.60
N SER A 107 3.37 -1.87 3.59
CA SER A 107 4.82 -1.88 3.88
C SER A 107 5.43 -3.26 4.17
N VAL A 108 4.61 -4.28 4.43
CA VAL A 108 5.02 -5.63 4.83
C VAL A 108 4.67 -6.70 3.80
N ARG A 109 4.59 -6.33 2.53
CA ARG A 109 4.33 -7.26 1.41
C ARG A 109 5.47 -7.26 0.39
N PRO A 110 6.68 -7.74 0.77
CA PRO A 110 7.87 -7.66 -0.09
C PRO A 110 7.85 -8.65 -1.26
N LEU A 111 6.88 -9.58 -1.33
CA LEU A 111 6.84 -10.64 -2.33
C LEU A 111 5.98 -10.30 -3.56
N VAL A 112 5.61 -9.04 -3.72
CA VAL A 112 4.93 -8.60 -4.95
C VAL A 112 5.86 -8.80 -6.17
N SER A 113 5.32 -9.36 -7.25
CA SER A 113 6.13 -9.56 -8.46
C SER A 113 6.29 -8.25 -9.25
N ILE A 114 7.43 -8.09 -9.90
CA ILE A 114 7.70 -6.97 -10.82
C ILE A 114 6.63 -6.91 -11.92
N ASP A 115 6.25 -8.06 -12.48
CA ASP A 115 5.20 -8.13 -13.50
C ASP A 115 3.87 -7.57 -12.99
N THR A 116 3.47 -7.90 -11.75
CA THR A 116 2.24 -7.35 -11.15
C THR A 116 2.32 -5.82 -11.01
N ILE A 117 3.45 -5.29 -10.56
CA ILE A 117 3.66 -3.85 -10.43
C ILE A 117 3.52 -3.16 -11.79
N LEU A 118 4.26 -3.62 -12.79
CA LEU A 118 4.28 -3.03 -14.13
C LEU A 118 2.93 -3.17 -14.85
N ARG A 119 2.27 -4.32 -14.71
CA ARG A 119 0.96 -4.56 -15.31
C ARG A 119 -0.09 -3.63 -14.72
N CYS A 120 -0.13 -3.49 -13.38
CA CYS A 120 -1.09 -2.60 -12.74
C CYS A 120 -0.87 -1.13 -13.16
N PHE A 121 0.36 -0.67 -13.32
CA PHE A 121 0.62 0.66 -13.87
C PHE A 121 0.01 0.83 -15.26
N ARG A 122 0.34 -0.08 -16.20
CA ARG A 122 -0.16 -0.03 -17.58
C ARG A 122 -1.69 -0.07 -17.66
N GLU A 123 -2.32 -0.95 -16.89
CA GLU A 123 -3.79 -1.06 -16.84
C GLU A 123 -4.42 0.25 -16.31
N THR A 124 -3.77 0.90 -15.34
CA THR A 124 -4.27 2.17 -14.80
C THR A 124 -4.20 3.31 -15.81
N GLU A 125 -3.21 3.34 -16.70
CA GLU A 125 -3.14 4.34 -17.79
C GLU A 125 -4.36 4.27 -18.73
N THR A 126 -4.93 3.08 -18.90
CA THR A 126 -6.07 2.85 -19.80
C THR A 126 -7.41 2.88 -19.06
N HIS A 127 -7.46 2.30 -17.86
CA HIS A 127 -8.70 2.05 -17.14
C HIS A 127 -8.87 2.88 -15.86
N PHE A 128 -7.93 3.81 -15.59
CA PHE A 128 -7.92 4.72 -14.43
C PHE A 128 -7.76 4.03 -13.07
N SER A 129 -7.88 2.71 -12.99
CA SER A 129 -7.58 1.92 -11.79
C SER A 129 -7.23 0.49 -12.16
N ALA A 130 -6.36 -0.12 -11.34
CA ALA A 130 -6.01 -1.53 -11.44
C ALA A 130 -5.73 -2.12 -10.05
N ILE A 131 -6.42 -3.21 -9.72
CA ILE A 131 -6.33 -3.87 -8.42
C ILE A 131 -6.00 -5.34 -8.64
N PRO A 132 -4.86 -5.83 -8.16
CA PRO A 132 -4.52 -7.24 -8.27
C PRO A 132 -5.40 -8.07 -7.33
N VAL A 133 -5.85 -9.20 -7.82
CA VAL A 133 -6.70 -10.11 -7.06
C VAL A 133 -6.19 -11.55 -7.19
N VAL A 134 -6.52 -12.38 -6.19
CA VAL A 134 -6.31 -13.82 -6.24
C VAL A 134 -7.60 -14.56 -5.93
N ASP A 135 -7.71 -15.79 -6.42
CA ASP A 135 -8.86 -16.66 -6.14
C ASP A 135 -8.90 -17.05 -4.66
N SER A 136 -10.11 -17.18 -4.12
CA SER A 136 -10.27 -17.76 -2.79
C SER A 136 -10.06 -19.28 -2.83
N VAL A 137 -9.04 -19.76 -2.15
CA VAL A 137 -8.79 -21.22 -2.00
C VAL A 137 -9.67 -21.86 -0.93
N ASN A 138 -10.11 -21.07 0.05
CA ASN A 138 -10.95 -21.53 1.16
C ASN A 138 -12.42 -21.57 0.77
N SER A 139 -13.20 -22.48 1.39
CA SER A 139 -14.67 -22.45 1.33
C SER A 139 -15.18 -21.23 2.07
N LEU A 140 -16.13 -20.53 1.48
CA LEU A 140 -16.73 -19.31 2.02
C LEU A 140 -18.19 -19.54 2.38
N ARG A 141 -18.64 -18.88 3.46
CA ARG A 141 -20.05 -18.83 3.84
C ARG A 141 -20.46 -17.38 4.10
N TYR A 142 -21.61 -17.02 3.60
CA TYR A 142 -22.29 -15.80 3.99
C TYR A 142 -23.07 -16.08 5.27
N ILE A 143 -22.76 -15.36 6.35
CA ILE A 143 -23.40 -15.53 7.65
C ILE A 143 -23.86 -14.17 8.16
N ASN A 144 -25.15 -14.06 8.47
CA ASN A 144 -25.73 -12.97 9.25
C ASN A 144 -26.81 -13.53 10.19
N GLU A 145 -27.56 -12.67 10.88
CA GLU A 145 -28.61 -13.08 11.84
C GLU A 145 -29.68 -14.01 11.22
N HIS A 146 -29.91 -13.94 9.90
CA HIS A 146 -31.01 -14.64 9.21
C HIS A 146 -30.56 -15.65 8.18
N ARG A 147 -29.27 -15.67 7.79
CA ARG A 147 -28.75 -16.48 6.69
C ARG A 147 -27.44 -17.14 7.03
N ASN A 148 -27.30 -18.40 6.64
CA ASN A 148 -26.07 -19.15 6.66
C ASN A 148 -25.98 -19.96 5.36
N GLU A 149 -25.41 -19.36 4.31
CA GLU A 149 -25.41 -19.91 2.94
C GLU A 149 -23.99 -20.18 2.46
N ILE A 150 -23.85 -21.19 1.59
CA ILE A 150 -22.59 -21.43 0.86
C ILE A 150 -22.42 -20.31 -0.18
N VAL A 151 -21.25 -19.73 -0.21
CA VAL A 151 -20.87 -18.77 -1.24
C VAL A 151 -20.07 -19.50 -2.31
N ASP A 152 -20.48 -19.37 -3.56
CA ASP A 152 -19.67 -19.86 -4.68
C ASP A 152 -18.40 -19.00 -4.79
N ARG A 153 -17.28 -19.60 -4.36
CA ARG A 153 -15.99 -18.92 -4.33
C ARG A 153 -15.44 -18.53 -5.70
N SER A 154 -15.96 -19.09 -6.80
CA SER A 154 -15.53 -18.70 -8.15
C SER A 154 -15.84 -17.23 -8.47
N PHE A 155 -16.85 -16.66 -7.84
CA PHE A 155 -17.23 -15.24 -7.95
C PHE A 155 -16.58 -14.34 -6.92
N ILE A 156 -15.79 -14.88 -5.98
CA ILE A 156 -15.16 -14.11 -4.91
C ILE A 156 -13.65 -14.04 -5.14
N LYS A 157 -13.15 -12.82 -5.19
CA LYS A 157 -11.71 -12.55 -5.32
C LYS A 157 -11.18 -11.90 -4.06
N GLN A 158 -9.97 -12.28 -3.67
CA GLN A 158 -9.27 -11.64 -2.55
C GLN A 158 -8.39 -10.51 -3.11
N VAL A 159 -8.70 -9.29 -2.70
CA VAL A 159 -7.96 -8.10 -3.11
C VAL A 159 -6.56 -8.11 -2.50
N GLN A 160 -5.58 -7.79 -3.30
CA GLN A 160 -4.18 -7.67 -2.93
C GLN A 160 -3.71 -6.21 -3.07
N THR A 161 -2.46 -5.96 -2.73
CA THR A 161 -1.77 -4.69 -3.01
C THR A 161 -0.50 -4.97 -3.83
N PRO A 162 -0.06 -4.02 -4.65
CA PRO A 162 -0.44 -2.61 -4.75
C PRO A 162 -1.76 -2.40 -5.50
N GLN A 163 -2.55 -1.42 -5.04
CA GLN A 163 -3.76 -0.96 -5.71
C GLN A 163 -3.43 0.35 -6.41
N TYR A 164 -3.66 0.43 -7.72
CA TYR A 164 -3.29 1.59 -8.52
C TYR A 164 -4.50 2.38 -8.98
N PHE A 165 -4.35 3.69 -8.99
CA PHE A 165 -5.41 4.63 -9.36
C PHE A 165 -4.84 5.85 -10.10
N ASP A 166 -5.67 6.44 -10.94
CA ASP A 166 -5.51 7.84 -11.32
C ASP A 166 -5.57 8.70 -10.06
N ALA A 167 -4.59 9.60 -9.89
CA ALA A 167 -4.45 10.37 -8.65
C ALA A 167 -5.59 11.37 -8.44
N GLN A 168 -6.16 11.92 -9.51
CA GLN A 168 -7.30 12.82 -9.37
C GLN A 168 -8.53 12.07 -8.85
N LEU A 169 -8.85 10.93 -9.47
CA LEU A 169 -10.03 10.14 -9.10
C LEU A 169 -9.96 9.62 -7.66
N ILE A 170 -8.80 9.09 -7.25
CA ILE A 170 -8.67 8.60 -5.87
C ILE A 170 -8.71 9.73 -4.85
N LYS A 171 -8.14 10.90 -5.12
CA LYS A 171 -8.27 12.09 -4.27
C LYS A 171 -9.72 12.51 -4.08
N GLU A 172 -10.50 12.52 -5.16
CA GLU A 172 -11.94 12.84 -5.11
C GLU A 172 -12.71 11.81 -4.26
N ALA A 173 -12.37 10.52 -4.37
CA ALA A 173 -12.95 9.48 -3.53
C ALA A 173 -12.64 9.69 -2.04
N TYR A 174 -11.41 10.10 -1.71
CA TYR A 174 -10.98 10.39 -0.33
C TYR A 174 -11.50 11.73 0.24
N CYS A 175 -12.16 12.56 -0.57
CA CYS A 175 -12.91 13.73 -0.08
C CYS A 175 -14.27 13.35 0.54
N LYS A 176 -14.78 12.14 0.30
CA LYS A 176 -16.02 11.66 0.92
C LYS A 176 -15.86 11.43 2.42
N ASP A 177 -16.98 11.46 3.13
CA ASP A 177 -16.99 11.18 4.56
C ASP A 177 -16.48 9.77 4.85
N TYR A 178 -15.59 9.69 5.84
CA TYR A 178 -15.03 8.41 6.26
C TYR A 178 -16.12 7.49 6.84
N SER A 179 -16.11 6.24 6.47
CA SER A 179 -16.85 5.18 7.15
C SER A 179 -15.91 3.99 7.39
N ARG A 180 -16.15 3.22 8.47
CA ARG A 180 -15.38 1.99 8.76
C ARG A 180 -15.48 0.91 7.69
N LYS A 181 -16.44 1.05 6.77
CA LYS A 181 -16.61 0.15 5.61
C LYS A 181 -15.78 0.57 4.40
N PHE A 182 -15.11 1.74 4.50
CA PHE A 182 -14.26 2.23 3.41
C PHE A 182 -13.04 1.33 3.27
N THR A 183 -12.83 0.83 2.08
CA THR A 183 -11.62 0.13 1.63
C THR A 183 -11.17 0.75 0.32
N ASP A 184 -9.87 0.97 0.17
CA ASP A 184 -9.29 1.36 -1.11
C ASP A 184 -9.35 0.22 -2.12
#